data_1a9e5aea8048faea8d493ead7e1928d4
#
_entry.id   1a9e5aea8048faea8d493ead7e1928d4
#
_cell.length_a   1.000
_cell.length_b   1.000
_cell.length_c   1.000
_cell.angle_alpha   90.00
_cell.angle_beta   90.00
_cell.angle_gamma   90.00
#
_symmetry.space_group_name_H-M   'P 1'
#
loop_
_entity.id
_entity.type
_entity.pdbx_description
1 polymer ?
#
loop_
_entity_poly.entity_id
_entity_poly.type
_entity_poly.pdbx_seq_one_letter_code
_entity_poly.pdbx_strand_id
1 'polypeptide(L)'
;MKFIKPNFYDAFHCTAAACSDTCCAGWEIDVDPDTVEYYENLEGELGDRLREELCDLPDGTVCFRLGENERCPFLDDDNLCELILKLGDDALCEICREHPRFYEELGGRVEMGVGLCCEEACRLLFEQKNPVTFITTNVGELPNAPEDPLVFHLRDEAFAIVQDRSLPLRVRMHRLLDFGVQAQKTLFGNMSPAERDTTDETDTRAALFDMMTEMEPYDETWPDYVQLLEDNGLQANLDDMDGGYENLLVYFLYRHFAHGVTDGRIAARVGFCAVSVWFICLMNTKCLRDTGEFTPWDRIVCTKDYSKQVEYSAENMEMALDALHKDPIFSAEYLKRLFG
;
A
#
# COMPACT_ATOMS: atom_id res chain seq x y z
N MET A 1 24.63 -2.64 7.94
CA MET A 1 23.19 -2.37 7.85
C MET A 1 22.51 -3.60 7.27
N LYS A 2 21.35 -4.00 7.78
CA LYS A 2 20.55 -5.10 7.22
C LYS A 2 19.61 -4.54 6.16
N PHE A 3 19.55 -5.17 5.01
CA PHE A 3 18.53 -4.91 3.98
C PHE A 3 17.60 -6.10 3.89
N ILE A 4 16.29 -5.86 3.90
CA ILE A 4 15.27 -6.90 3.90
C ILE A 4 14.31 -6.62 2.75
N LYS A 5 14.01 -7.64 1.95
CA LYS A 5 13.11 -7.52 0.79
C LYS A 5 12.32 -8.79 0.58
N PRO A 6 11.10 -8.72 0.02
CA PRO A 6 10.35 -9.92 -0.35
C PRO A 6 11.07 -10.69 -1.47
N ASN A 7 10.86 -12.00 -1.50
CA ASN A 7 11.53 -12.91 -2.42
C ASN A 7 11.30 -12.62 -3.92
N PHE A 8 10.27 -11.86 -4.25
CA PHE A 8 9.94 -11.46 -5.62
C PHE A 8 10.46 -10.06 -6.00
N TYR A 9 11.07 -9.32 -5.07
CA TYR A 9 11.49 -7.93 -5.29
C TYR A 9 12.40 -7.74 -6.51
N ASP A 10 13.39 -8.62 -6.68
CA ASP A 10 14.37 -8.52 -7.78
C ASP A 10 13.77 -8.86 -9.16
N ALA A 11 12.59 -9.45 -9.19
CA ALA A 11 11.89 -9.73 -10.44
C ALA A 11 11.12 -8.51 -10.97
N PHE A 12 11.02 -7.44 -10.19
CA PHE A 12 10.31 -6.24 -10.61
C PHE A 12 11.09 -5.47 -11.69
N HIS A 13 10.42 -5.29 -12.82
CA HIS A 13 10.85 -4.42 -13.92
C HIS A 13 9.63 -3.66 -14.45
N CYS A 14 9.78 -2.35 -14.65
CA CYS A 14 8.71 -1.55 -15.22
C CYS A 14 8.34 -2.09 -16.61
N THR A 15 7.05 -2.26 -16.87
CA THR A 15 6.53 -2.77 -18.16
C THR A 15 6.40 -1.69 -19.22
N ALA A 16 6.66 -0.43 -18.87
CA ALA A 16 6.65 0.73 -19.77
C ALA A 16 5.40 0.75 -20.67
N ALA A 17 5.58 0.72 -22.00
CA ALA A 17 4.48 0.74 -22.97
C ALA A 17 3.47 -0.43 -22.86
N ALA A 18 3.82 -1.51 -22.17
CA ALA A 18 2.89 -2.61 -21.92
C ALA A 18 2.03 -2.39 -20.67
N CYS A 19 2.29 -1.35 -19.88
CA CYS A 19 1.47 -0.95 -18.75
C CYS A 19 0.13 -0.39 -19.25
N SER A 20 -0.98 -0.82 -18.63
CA SER A 20 -2.30 -0.29 -18.96
C SER A 20 -2.61 1.04 -18.31
N ASP A 21 -1.73 1.51 -17.44
CA ASP A 21 -1.85 2.71 -16.61
C ASP A 21 -0.55 3.52 -16.66
N THR A 22 -0.49 4.62 -15.96
CA THR A 22 0.73 5.40 -15.79
C THR A 22 0.95 5.76 -14.33
N CYS A 23 2.20 5.66 -13.87
CA CYS A 23 2.62 6.19 -12.58
C CYS A 23 3.20 7.62 -12.68
N CYS A 24 3.09 8.26 -13.85
CA CYS A 24 3.54 9.63 -14.10
C CYS A 24 2.36 10.62 -14.12
N ALA A 25 1.30 10.32 -13.39
CA ALA A 25 0.13 11.19 -13.21
C ALA A 25 -0.51 10.96 -11.84
N GLY A 26 -1.16 11.98 -11.30
CA GLY A 26 -1.93 11.91 -10.06
C GLY A 26 -1.12 12.17 -8.79
N TRP A 27 0.11 12.67 -8.88
CA TRP A 27 0.92 13.03 -7.71
C TRP A 27 2.09 13.94 -8.09
N GLU A 28 2.56 14.71 -7.11
CA GLU A 28 3.70 15.62 -7.26
C GLU A 28 5.01 14.84 -7.40
N ILE A 29 5.83 15.25 -8.36
CA ILE A 29 7.10 14.60 -8.68
C ILE A 29 8.25 15.52 -8.22
N ASP A 30 8.80 15.22 -7.07
CA ASP A 30 9.97 15.89 -6.52
C ASP A 30 11.23 15.57 -7.33
N VAL A 31 12.03 16.57 -7.59
CA VAL A 31 13.29 16.40 -8.28
C VAL A 31 14.43 16.64 -7.30
N ASP A 32 15.24 15.61 -7.08
CA ASP A 32 16.38 15.68 -6.17
C ASP A 32 17.44 16.69 -6.64
N PRO A 33 18.23 17.30 -5.72
CA PRO A 33 19.16 18.37 -6.04
C PRO A 33 20.21 18.00 -7.10
N ASP A 34 20.70 16.77 -7.10
CA ASP A 34 21.72 16.31 -8.06
C ASP A 34 21.11 16.26 -9.47
N THR A 35 19.86 15.82 -9.56
CA THR A 35 19.10 15.78 -10.83
C THR A 35 18.71 17.19 -11.29
N VAL A 36 18.36 18.11 -10.38
CA VAL A 36 18.13 19.52 -10.73
C VAL A 36 19.39 20.11 -11.35
N GLU A 37 20.56 19.95 -10.73
CA GLU A 37 21.85 20.44 -11.29
C GLU A 37 22.11 19.82 -12.67
N TYR A 38 21.83 18.55 -12.86
CA TYR A 38 21.96 17.89 -14.16
C TYR A 38 21.03 18.50 -15.21
N TYR A 39 19.75 18.73 -14.90
CA TYR A 39 18.76 19.30 -15.82
C TYR A 39 19.06 20.76 -16.16
N GLU A 40 19.55 21.55 -15.20
CA GLU A 40 19.93 22.94 -15.43
C GLU A 40 21.09 23.06 -16.41
N ASN A 41 22.02 22.10 -16.42
CA ASN A 41 23.20 22.10 -17.28
C ASN A 41 23.00 21.33 -18.60
N LEU A 42 21.81 20.72 -18.81
CA LEU A 42 21.53 19.99 -20.04
C LEU A 42 21.31 20.95 -21.20
N GLU A 43 22.11 20.77 -22.28
CA GLU A 43 22.02 21.60 -23.49
C GLU A 43 20.93 21.09 -24.44
N GLY A 44 20.41 22.02 -25.27
CA GLY A 44 19.44 21.72 -26.32
C GLY A 44 18.00 21.87 -25.90
N GLU A 45 17.08 21.59 -26.84
CA GLU A 45 15.64 21.83 -26.69
C GLU A 45 15.02 21.10 -25.48
N LEU A 46 15.46 19.87 -25.19
CA LEU A 46 14.97 19.11 -24.05
C LEU A 46 15.45 19.74 -22.72
N GLY A 47 16.70 20.24 -22.68
CA GLY A 47 17.21 20.95 -21.51
C GLY A 47 16.47 22.27 -21.27
N ASP A 48 16.11 23.00 -22.33
CA ASP A 48 15.29 24.20 -22.23
C ASP A 48 13.92 23.91 -21.65
N ARG A 49 13.23 22.86 -22.14
CA ARG A 49 11.95 22.41 -21.58
C ARG A 49 12.06 21.95 -20.13
N LEU A 50 13.09 21.18 -19.76
CA LEU A 50 13.29 20.75 -18.38
C LEU A 50 13.36 21.96 -17.44
N ARG A 51 14.12 23.00 -17.79
CA ARG A 51 14.20 24.25 -17.00
C ARG A 51 12.86 25.01 -16.92
N GLU A 52 12.06 24.97 -17.98
CA GLU A 52 10.73 25.61 -18.01
C GLU A 52 9.71 24.87 -17.14
N GLU A 53 9.81 23.54 -17.06
CA GLU A 53 8.84 22.72 -16.32
C GLU A 53 9.23 22.46 -14.86
N LEU A 54 10.43 22.83 -14.44
CA LEU A 54 10.79 22.84 -13.01
C LEU A 54 10.11 24.01 -12.30
N CYS A 55 9.65 23.77 -11.09
CA CYS A 55 9.09 24.82 -10.21
C CYS A 55 9.54 24.60 -8.77
N ASP A 56 9.76 25.72 -8.08
CA ASP A 56 10.10 25.74 -6.65
C ASP A 56 8.83 25.78 -5.82
N LEU A 57 8.73 24.92 -4.82
CA LEU A 57 7.70 24.95 -3.80
C LEU A 57 8.10 25.89 -2.64
N PRO A 58 7.12 26.31 -1.82
CA PRO A 58 7.37 27.23 -0.71
C PRO A 58 8.36 26.72 0.36
N ASP A 59 8.51 25.41 0.47
CA ASP A 59 9.45 24.74 1.39
C ASP A 59 10.86 24.57 0.81
N GLY A 60 11.07 24.94 -0.45
CA GLY A 60 12.32 24.84 -1.17
C GLY A 60 12.50 23.52 -1.95
N THR A 61 11.51 22.67 -1.97
CA THR A 61 11.46 21.48 -2.83
C THR A 61 11.32 21.90 -4.30
N VAL A 62 12.04 21.26 -5.19
CA VAL A 62 11.89 21.45 -6.65
C VAL A 62 11.05 20.32 -7.19
N CYS A 63 10.02 20.62 -7.98
CA CYS A 63 9.16 19.62 -8.59
C CYS A 63 8.90 19.91 -10.08
N PHE A 64 8.34 18.95 -10.80
CA PHE A 64 7.80 19.20 -12.14
C PHE A 64 6.44 19.88 -12.04
N ARG A 65 6.24 20.88 -12.91
CA ARG A 65 4.94 21.52 -13.11
C ARG A 65 4.00 20.55 -13.84
N LEU A 66 3.06 19.99 -13.12
CA LEU A 66 2.12 19.03 -13.69
C LEU A 66 1.12 19.74 -14.63
N GLY A 67 0.75 19.05 -15.71
CA GLY A 67 -0.26 19.47 -16.67
C GLY A 67 -1.70 19.17 -16.19
N GLU A 68 -2.63 19.14 -17.13
CA GLU A 68 -4.01 18.72 -16.86
C GLU A 68 -4.05 17.29 -16.31
N ASN A 69 -4.94 17.04 -15.34
CA ASN A 69 -5.07 15.76 -14.62
C ASN A 69 -3.76 15.32 -13.93
N GLU A 70 -3.00 16.30 -13.43
CA GLU A 70 -1.74 16.06 -12.73
C GLU A 70 -0.73 15.20 -13.53
N ARG A 71 -0.77 15.33 -14.84
CA ARG A 71 0.07 14.59 -15.77
C ARG A 71 1.45 15.21 -15.86
N CYS A 72 2.50 14.37 -15.77
CA CYS A 72 3.88 14.79 -15.97
C CYS A 72 4.08 15.41 -17.37
N PRO A 73 4.76 16.58 -17.50
CA PRO A 73 4.97 17.24 -18.78
C PRO A 73 5.87 16.46 -19.76
N PHE A 74 6.58 15.44 -19.27
CA PHE A 74 7.44 14.56 -20.05
C PHE A 74 6.82 13.19 -20.38
N LEU A 75 5.52 13.04 -20.13
CA LEU A 75 4.76 11.85 -20.52
C LEU A 75 4.12 12.10 -21.89
N ASP A 76 4.47 11.31 -22.89
CA ASP A 76 3.92 11.42 -24.25
C ASP A 76 2.48 10.84 -24.35
N ASP A 77 1.89 10.95 -25.55
CA ASP A 77 0.52 10.48 -25.81
C ASP A 77 0.37 8.94 -25.69
N ASP A 78 1.46 8.20 -25.79
CA ASP A 78 1.52 6.74 -25.65
C ASP A 78 1.85 6.32 -24.20
N ASN A 79 1.79 7.25 -23.22
CA ASN A 79 2.16 7.06 -21.83
C ASN A 79 3.63 6.63 -21.62
N LEU A 80 4.52 7.04 -22.51
CA LEU A 80 5.95 6.79 -22.38
C LEU A 80 6.68 8.04 -21.87
N CYS A 81 7.67 7.83 -21.03
CA CYS A 81 8.50 8.89 -20.50
C CYS A 81 9.50 9.36 -21.56
N GLU A 82 9.38 10.60 -22.03
CA GLU A 82 10.27 11.22 -23.01
C GLU A 82 11.72 11.28 -22.52
N LEU A 83 11.93 11.45 -21.19
CA LEU A 83 13.27 11.48 -20.61
C LEU A 83 13.96 10.11 -20.76
N ILE A 84 13.26 9.02 -20.49
CA ILE A 84 13.78 7.66 -20.70
C ILE A 84 14.11 7.46 -22.18
N LEU A 85 13.19 7.83 -23.08
CA LEU A 85 13.35 7.61 -24.50
C LEU A 85 14.54 8.37 -25.10
N LYS A 86 14.82 9.58 -24.61
CA LYS A 86 15.86 10.45 -25.16
C LYS A 86 17.17 10.40 -24.43
N LEU A 87 17.17 10.19 -23.13
CA LEU A 87 18.35 10.30 -22.26
C LEU A 87 18.70 8.98 -21.54
N GLY A 88 17.73 8.03 -21.46
CA GLY A 88 17.89 6.79 -20.71
C GLY A 88 17.51 6.92 -19.22
N ASP A 89 17.46 5.76 -18.53
CA ASP A 89 17.00 5.67 -17.14
C ASP A 89 17.87 6.47 -16.14
N ASP A 90 19.16 6.61 -16.43
CA ASP A 90 20.11 7.35 -15.59
C ASP A 90 19.81 8.87 -15.50
N ALA A 91 18.98 9.38 -16.43
CA ALA A 91 18.57 10.78 -16.44
C ALA A 91 17.32 11.07 -15.60
N LEU A 92 16.70 10.05 -15.02
CA LEU A 92 15.52 10.23 -14.17
C LEU A 92 15.92 10.74 -12.78
N CYS A 93 15.08 11.61 -12.21
CA CYS A 93 15.19 11.92 -10.79
C CYS A 93 14.94 10.66 -9.93
N GLU A 94 15.43 10.72 -8.70
CA GLU A 94 15.44 9.54 -7.82
C GLU A 94 14.05 8.93 -7.64
N ILE A 95 13.04 9.75 -7.38
CA ILE A 95 11.68 9.30 -7.17
C ILE A 95 11.08 8.60 -8.41
N CYS A 96 11.35 9.13 -9.61
CA CYS A 96 10.89 8.51 -10.85
C CYS A 96 11.60 7.18 -11.14
N ARG A 97 12.90 7.09 -10.87
CA ARG A 97 13.71 5.89 -11.09
C ARG A 97 13.31 4.78 -10.13
N GLU A 98 13.04 5.13 -8.87
CA GLU A 98 12.75 4.16 -7.83
C GLU A 98 11.26 3.76 -7.77
N HIS A 99 10.34 4.63 -8.16
CA HIS A 99 8.90 4.31 -8.13
C HIS A 99 8.58 3.03 -8.93
N PRO A 100 7.75 2.13 -8.43
CA PRO A 100 7.00 2.12 -7.16
C PRO A 100 7.75 1.45 -6.00
N ARG A 101 9.08 1.41 -6.02
CA ARG A 101 9.86 0.88 -4.88
C ARG A 101 9.73 1.81 -3.69
N PHE A 102 9.72 1.21 -2.52
CA PHE A 102 9.80 1.94 -1.27
C PHE A 102 10.94 1.42 -0.42
N TYR A 103 11.49 2.29 0.41
CA TYR A 103 12.59 2.01 1.30
C TYR A 103 12.24 2.58 2.67
N GLU A 104 12.18 1.72 3.69
CA GLU A 104 11.80 2.10 5.05
C GLU A 104 12.95 1.81 6.00
N GLU A 105 13.54 2.87 6.55
CA GLU A 105 14.57 2.72 7.57
C GLU A 105 13.92 2.68 8.95
N LEU A 106 13.93 1.53 9.59
CA LEU A 106 13.31 1.31 10.88
C LEU A 106 14.13 0.32 11.72
N GLY A 107 14.45 0.70 12.97
CA GLY A 107 15.10 -0.19 13.92
C GLY A 107 16.49 -0.69 13.48
N GLY A 108 17.24 0.12 12.72
CA GLY A 108 18.60 -0.20 12.26
C GLY A 108 18.67 -1.14 11.07
N ARG A 109 17.57 -1.31 10.35
CA ARG A 109 17.50 -2.03 9.08
C ARG A 109 16.73 -1.23 8.04
N VAL A 110 16.96 -1.53 6.76
CA VAL A 110 16.22 -0.97 5.62
C VAL A 110 15.34 -2.07 5.07
N GLU A 111 14.05 -1.83 5.05
CA GLU A 111 13.07 -2.71 4.42
C GLU A 111 12.72 -2.15 3.05
N MET A 112 12.75 -3.02 2.04
CA MET A 112 12.56 -2.66 0.64
C MET A 112 11.35 -3.41 0.11
N GLY A 113 10.52 -2.74 -0.69
CA GLY A 113 9.38 -3.38 -1.33
C GLY A 113 8.99 -2.68 -2.62
N VAL A 114 7.94 -3.19 -3.26
CA VAL A 114 7.30 -2.59 -4.43
C VAL A 114 5.83 -2.34 -4.13
N GLY A 115 5.38 -1.12 -4.37
CA GLY A 115 4.03 -0.67 -4.01
C GLY A 115 2.95 -1.20 -4.95
N LEU A 116 1.80 -1.53 -4.38
CA LEU A 116 0.69 -2.11 -5.14
C LEU A 116 -0.12 -1.09 -5.96
N CYS A 117 0.27 0.20 -5.96
CA CYS A 117 -0.20 1.18 -6.93
C CYS A 117 0.25 0.85 -8.38
N CYS A 118 1.14 -0.12 -8.53
CA CYS A 118 1.66 -0.61 -9.80
C CYS A 118 1.12 -2.00 -10.15
N GLU A 119 0.59 -2.15 -11.37
CA GLU A 119 0.03 -3.43 -11.85
C GLU A 119 1.07 -4.55 -11.92
N GLU A 120 2.31 -4.24 -12.27
CA GLU A 120 3.39 -5.23 -12.30
C GLU A 120 3.76 -5.72 -10.89
N ALA A 121 3.77 -4.82 -9.91
CA ALA A 121 3.96 -5.21 -8.50
C ALA A 121 2.83 -6.13 -8.03
N CYS A 122 1.57 -5.81 -8.37
CA CYS A 122 0.41 -6.66 -8.08
C CYS A 122 0.56 -8.04 -8.76
N ARG A 123 0.93 -8.06 -10.04
CA ARG A 123 1.14 -9.31 -10.79
C ARG A 123 2.17 -10.20 -10.11
N LEU A 124 3.33 -9.66 -9.77
CA LEU A 124 4.40 -10.40 -9.09
C LEU A 124 3.96 -10.96 -7.73
N LEU A 125 3.19 -10.18 -6.96
CA LEU A 125 2.65 -10.63 -5.68
C LEU A 125 1.68 -11.80 -5.87
N PHE A 126 0.74 -11.70 -6.82
CA PHE A 126 -0.27 -12.74 -7.06
C PHE A 126 0.28 -13.99 -7.75
N GLU A 127 1.41 -13.91 -8.42
CA GLU A 127 2.10 -15.08 -8.98
C GLU A 127 2.81 -15.95 -7.92
N GLN A 128 2.95 -15.44 -6.68
CA GLN A 128 3.56 -16.22 -5.60
C GLN A 128 2.63 -17.38 -5.16
N LYS A 129 2.93 -18.60 -5.59
CA LYS A 129 2.18 -19.80 -5.21
C LYS A 129 2.58 -20.35 -3.83
N ASN A 130 3.84 -20.15 -3.47
CA ASN A 130 4.34 -20.45 -2.14
C ASN A 130 4.17 -19.23 -1.23
N PRO A 131 4.15 -19.42 0.10
CA PRO A 131 4.16 -18.31 1.04
C PRO A 131 5.27 -17.31 0.72
N VAL A 132 4.95 -16.02 0.73
CA VAL A 132 5.94 -14.95 0.57
C VAL A 132 6.97 -15.05 1.69
N THR A 133 8.24 -15.00 1.32
CA THR A 133 9.37 -15.00 2.26
C THR A 133 10.21 -13.75 2.08
N PHE A 134 11.05 -13.47 3.06
CA PHE A 134 11.88 -12.26 3.05
C PHE A 134 13.37 -12.64 3.02
N ILE A 135 14.11 -11.98 2.13
CA ILE A 135 15.55 -12.17 1.94
C ILE A 135 16.26 -11.07 2.74
N THR A 136 17.19 -11.47 3.60
CA THR A 136 18.03 -10.54 4.35
C THR A 136 19.43 -10.51 3.74
N THR A 137 19.91 -9.32 3.42
CA THR A 137 21.29 -9.08 2.98
C THR A 137 21.99 -8.15 3.96
N ASN A 138 23.20 -8.50 4.37
CA ASN A 138 24.01 -7.67 5.24
C ASN A 138 25.09 -6.94 4.42
N VAL A 139 25.18 -5.62 4.59
CA VAL A 139 26.24 -4.81 3.98
C VAL A 139 27.16 -4.27 5.07
N GLY A 140 28.45 -4.63 4.97
CA GLY A 140 29.50 -4.27 5.94
C GLY A 140 29.59 -5.27 7.12
N GLU A 141 30.70 -5.18 7.86
CA GLU A 141 30.85 -5.89 9.14
C GLU A 141 29.95 -5.20 10.18
N LEU A 142 29.03 -5.95 10.76
CA LEU A 142 28.24 -5.55 11.92
C LEU A 142 28.82 -6.25 13.18
N PRO A 143 29.94 -5.78 13.75
CA PRO A 143 30.38 -6.29 15.03
C PRO A 143 29.35 -5.78 16.06
N ASN A 144 28.59 -6.66 16.67
CA ASN A 144 27.52 -6.38 17.63
C ASN A 144 26.30 -5.65 16.99
N ALA A 145 25.70 -6.21 15.93
CA ALA A 145 24.38 -5.77 15.51
C ALA A 145 23.42 -5.80 16.73
N PRO A 146 22.72 -4.71 17.04
CA PRO A 146 21.72 -4.75 18.09
C PRO A 146 20.71 -5.84 17.76
N GLU A 147 20.16 -6.48 18.80
CA GLU A 147 19.06 -7.41 18.67
C GLU A 147 17.90 -6.71 17.95
N ASP A 148 17.23 -7.42 17.04
CA ASP A 148 16.10 -6.82 16.32
C ASP A 148 15.04 -6.36 17.32
N PRO A 149 14.47 -5.15 17.16
CA PRO A 149 13.39 -4.67 17.99
C PRO A 149 12.23 -5.66 18.07
N LEU A 150 11.60 -5.76 19.26
CA LEU A 150 10.49 -6.68 19.52
C LEU A 150 9.37 -6.60 18.48
N VAL A 151 9.14 -5.43 17.90
CA VAL A 151 8.12 -5.23 16.87
C VAL A 151 8.30 -6.15 15.65
N PHE A 152 9.53 -6.45 15.27
CA PHE A 152 9.79 -7.34 14.14
C PHE A 152 9.52 -8.81 14.47
N HIS A 153 9.82 -9.24 15.71
CA HIS A 153 9.44 -10.57 16.17
C HIS A 153 7.90 -10.74 16.19
N LEU A 154 7.18 -9.71 16.68
CA LEU A 154 5.72 -9.71 16.66
C LEU A 154 5.17 -9.73 15.22
N ARG A 155 5.79 -9.00 14.30
CA ARG A 155 5.38 -9.06 12.88
C ARG A 155 5.63 -10.44 12.27
N ASP A 156 6.74 -11.09 12.59
CA ASP A 156 7.01 -12.46 12.13
C ASP A 156 5.98 -13.45 12.68
N GLU A 157 5.50 -13.27 13.91
CA GLU A 157 4.36 -14.03 14.45
C GLU A 157 3.08 -13.74 13.68
N ALA A 158 2.81 -12.48 13.30
CA ALA A 158 1.67 -12.13 12.45
C ALA A 158 1.74 -12.81 11.08
N PHE A 159 2.93 -12.85 10.45
CA PHE A 159 3.12 -13.62 9.22
C PHE A 159 2.82 -15.11 9.40
N ALA A 160 3.31 -15.71 10.49
CA ALA A 160 3.04 -17.13 10.79
C ALA A 160 1.53 -17.40 10.95
N ILE A 161 0.77 -16.50 11.58
CA ILE A 161 -0.69 -16.60 11.70
C ILE A 161 -1.35 -16.54 10.31
N VAL A 162 -0.97 -15.57 9.49
CA VAL A 162 -1.55 -15.36 8.15
C VAL A 162 -1.22 -16.52 7.21
N GLN A 163 -0.02 -17.08 7.30
CA GLN A 163 0.47 -18.15 6.43
C GLN A 163 0.16 -19.57 6.94
N ASP A 164 -0.59 -19.72 8.03
CA ASP A 164 -1.06 -21.05 8.50
C ASP A 164 -2.18 -21.60 7.59
N ARG A 165 -1.78 -22.16 6.46
CA ARG A 165 -2.69 -22.72 5.44
C ARG A 165 -3.47 -23.96 5.92
N SER A 166 -3.25 -24.42 7.14
CA SER A 166 -4.10 -25.47 7.75
C SER A 166 -5.49 -24.95 8.14
N LEU A 167 -5.68 -23.62 8.13
CA LEU A 167 -6.90 -22.94 8.52
C LEU A 167 -7.46 -22.11 7.34
N PRO A 168 -8.79 -21.96 7.24
CA PRO A 168 -9.40 -21.00 6.32
C PRO A 168 -8.90 -19.58 6.56
N LEU A 169 -8.77 -18.77 5.51
CA LEU A 169 -8.23 -17.42 5.61
C LEU A 169 -9.01 -16.56 6.60
N ARG A 170 -10.34 -16.62 6.60
CA ARG A 170 -11.17 -15.89 7.58
C ARG A 170 -10.81 -16.19 9.04
N VAL A 171 -10.49 -17.44 9.36
CA VAL A 171 -10.07 -17.84 10.71
C VAL A 171 -8.68 -17.25 11.04
N ARG A 172 -7.78 -17.21 10.06
CA ARG A 172 -6.47 -16.57 10.19
C ARG A 172 -6.60 -15.08 10.42
N MET A 173 -7.52 -14.41 9.71
CA MET A 173 -7.80 -12.98 9.90
C MET A 173 -8.39 -12.69 11.29
N HIS A 174 -9.29 -13.54 11.80
CA HIS A 174 -9.77 -13.41 13.19
C HIS A 174 -8.63 -13.50 14.20
N ARG A 175 -7.75 -14.51 14.03
CA ARG A 175 -6.58 -14.68 14.90
C ARG A 175 -5.61 -13.51 14.79
N LEU A 176 -5.44 -12.97 13.59
CA LEU A 176 -4.59 -11.82 13.33
C LEU A 176 -5.10 -10.57 14.07
N LEU A 177 -6.41 -10.31 14.07
CA LEU A 177 -7.00 -9.19 14.81
C LEU A 177 -6.80 -9.35 16.33
N ASP A 178 -7.03 -10.56 16.89
CA ASP A 178 -6.76 -10.83 18.31
C ASP A 178 -5.28 -10.64 18.64
N PHE A 179 -4.40 -11.10 17.75
CA PHE A 179 -2.96 -10.92 17.89
C PHE A 179 -2.58 -9.44 17.85
N GLY A 180 -3.16 -8.62 16.96
CA GLY A 180 -2.92 -7.18 16.90
C GLY A 180 -3.21 -6.47 18.23
N VAL A 181 -4.34 -6.82 18.88
CA VAL A 181 -4.67 -6.31 20.22
C VAL A 181 -3.63 -6.77 21.26
N GLN A 182 -3.18 -8.02 21.20
CA GLN A 182 -2.16 -8.52 22.13
C GLN A 182 -0.79 -7.87 21.88
N ALA A 183 -0.40 -7.67 20.64
CA ALA A 183 0.84 -7.00 20.28
C ALA A 183 0.84 -5.53 20.73
N GLN A 184 -0.29 -4.83 20.59
CA GLN A 184 -0.49 -3.49 21.14
C GLN A 184 -0.24 -3.46 22.64
N LYS A 185 -0.82 -4.39 23.39
CA LYS A 185 -0.63 -4.50 24.86
C LYS A 185 0.81 -4.84 25.22
N THR A 186 1.46 -5.68 24.44
CA THR A 186 2.85 -6.10 24.69
C THR A 186 3.83 -4.95 24.52
N LEU A 187 3.63 -4.09 23.53
CA LEU A 187 4.53 -2.96 23.24
C LEU A 187 4.23 -1.71 24.08
N PHE A 188 2.97 -1.44 24.38
CA PHE A 188 2.53 -0.17 24.96
C PHE A 188 1.75 -0.31 26.29
N GLY A 189 1.53 -1.54 26.76
CA GLY A 189 0.71 -1.78 27.95
C GLY A 189 -0.80 -1.69 27.64
N ASN A 190 -1.61 -1.63 28.71
CA ASN A 190 -3.07 -1.55 28.55
C ASN A 190 -3.50 -0.13 28.13
N MET A 191 -3.33 0.18 26.86
CA MET A 191 -4.03 1.28 26.21
C MET A 191 -5.26 0.69 25.53
N SER A 192 -6.35 0.53 26.28
CA SER A 192 -7.64 0.15 25.70
C SER A 192 -8.24 1.37 25.00
N PRO A 193 -8.74 1.20 23.76
CA PRO A 193 -9.75 2.14 23.24
C PRO A 193 -10.89 2.24 24.28
N ALA A 194 -11.56 3.39 24.35
CA ALA A 194 -12.68 3.56 25.25
C ALA A 194 -13.67 2.40 25.07
N GLU A 195 -14.06 1.75 26.17
CA GLU A 195 -15.10 0.73 26.11
C GLU A 195 -16.39 1.39 25.61
N ARG A 196 -16.91 0.90 24.51
CA ARG A 196 -18.20 1.34 23.98
C ARG A 196 -19.31 0.64 24.78
N ASP A 197 -20.36 1.37 25.11
CA ASP A 197 -21.59 0.76 25.63
C ASP A 197 -22.18 -0.13 24.54
N THR A 198 -22.30 -1.43 24.82
CA THR A 198 -22.69 -2.49 23.87
C THR A 198 -24.14 -2.39 23.38
N THR A 199 -24.88 -1.35 23.78
CA THR A 199 -26.28 -1.12 23.44
C THR A 199 -26.48 -0.40 22.09
N ASP A 200 -25.41 0.14 21.47
CA ASP A 200 -25.53 0.79 20.16
C ASP A 200 -25.34 -0.24 19.04
N GLU A 201 -26.42 -0.47 18.26
CA GLU A 201 -26.48 -1.40 17.13
C GLU A 201 -25.79 -0.87 15.86
N THR A 202 -24.86 0.09 15.98
CA THR A 202 -24.17 0.67 14.83
C THR A 202 -23.48 -0.43 14.01
N ASP A 203 -23.81 -0.52 12.73
CA ASP A 203 -23.24 -1.50 11.81
C ASP A 203 -21.79 -1.12 11.46
N THR A 204 -20.83 -1.93 11.88
CA THR A 204 -19.40 -1.75 11.55
C THR A 204 -19.17 -1.68 10.04
N ARG A 205 -19.97 -2.41 9.28
CA ARG A 205 -19.90 -2.40 7.82
C ARG A 205 -20.28 -1.02 7.26
N ALA A 206 -21.42 -0.45 7.69
CA ALA A 206 -21.85 0.87 7.27
C ALA A 206 -20.79 1.94 7.63
N ALA A 207 -20.28 1.90 8.86
CA ALA A 207 -19.22 2.83 9.28
C ALA A 207 -17.93 2.71 8.44
N LEU A 208 -17.59 1.52 7.93
CA LEU A 208 -16.47 1.36 7.01
C LEU A 208 -16.79 1.96 5.63
N PHE A 209 -17.99 1.80 5.12
CA PHE A 209 -18.39 2.41 3.86
C PHE A 209 -18.45 3.94 3.96
N ASP A 210 -18.98 4.46 5.07
CA ASP A 210 -18.96 5.92 5.35
C ASP A 210 -17.52 6.44 5.32
N MET A 211 -16.61 5.79 6.05
CA MET A 211 -15.18 6.16 6.07
C MET A 211 -14.57 6.12 4.67
N MET A 212 -14.83 5.08 3.87
CA MET A 212 -14.28 4.97 2.51
C MET A 212 -14.86 6.02 1.56
N THR A 213 -16.10 6.44 1.78
CA THR A 213 -16.77 7.49 0.98
C THR A 213 -16.23 8.89 1.31
N GLU A 214 -15.84 9.12 2.57
CA GLU A 214 -15.29 10.40 3.04
C GLU A 214 -13.82 10.61 2.65
N MET A 215 -13.12 9.59 2.17
CA MET A 215 -11.72 9.70 1.72
C MET A 215 -11.60 10.68 0.55
N GLU A 216 -10.50 11.42 0.51
CA GLU A 216 -10.15 12.24 -0.65
C GLU A 216 -10.02 11.34 -1.88
N PRO A 217 -10.80 11.57 -2.93
CA PRO A 217 -10.83 10.66 -4.07
C PRO A 217 -9.61 10.87 -4.98
N TYR A 218 -8.87 9.80 -5.24
CA TYR A 218 -7.90 9.75 -6.34
C TYR A 218 -8.61 9.82 -7.71
N ASP A 219 -9.79 9.20 -7.81
CA ASP A 219 -10.68 9.24 -8.97
C ASP A 219 -12.04 9.79 -8.50
N GLU A 220 -12.55 10.82 -9.17
CA GLU A 220 -13.83 11.47 -8.81
C GLU A 220 -15.01 10.50 -8.71
N THR A 221 -14.92 9.33 -9.33
CA THR A 221 -15.97 8.29 -9.28
C THR A 221 -15.88 7.40 -8.03
N TRP A 222 -14.84 7.55 -7.20
CA TRP A 222 -14.65 6.71 -6.01
C TRP A 222 -15.84 6.71 -5.05
N PRO A 223 -16.41 7.84 -4.64
CA PRO A 223 -17.56 7.84 -3.71
C PRO A 223 -18.77 7.10 -4.27
N ASP A 224 -19.08 7.28 -5.56
CA ASP A 224 -20.17 6.57 -6.23
C ASP A 224 -19.89 5.05 -6.31
N TYR A 225 -18.63 4.67 -6.53
CA TYR A 225 -18.22 3.27 -6.56
C TYR A 225 -18.36 2.61 -5.18
N VAL A 226 -17.97 3.29 -4.10
CA VAL A 226 -18.14 2.82 -2.71
C VAL A 226 -19.62 2.64 -2.40
N GLN A 227 -20.47 3.62 -2.75
CA GLN A 227 -21.91 3.53 -2.57
C GLN A 227 -22.51 2.33 -3.33
N LEU A 228 -22.04 2.07 -4.56
CA LEU A 228 -22.47 0.89 -5.31
C LEU A 228 -22.07 -0.43 -4.62
N LEU A 229 -20.89 -0.50 -3.99
CA LEU A 229 -20.47 -1.69 -3.22
C LEU A 229 -21.39 -1.92 -2.03
N GLU A 230 -21.80 -0.85 -1.34
CA GLU A 230 -22.68 -0.93 -0.19
C GLU A 230 -24.09 -1.36 -0.60
N ASP A 231 -24.74 -0.64 -1.53
CA ASP A 231 -26.11 -0.88 -2.00
C ASP A 231 -26.33 -2.27 -2.52
N ASN A 232 -25.29 -2.86 -3.07
CA ASN A 232 -25.34 -4.22 -3.62
C ASN A 232 -25.33 -5.32 -2.56
N GLY A 233 -25.08 -5.00 -1.30
CA GLY A 233 -25.07 -5.96 -0.20
C GLY A 233 -24.08 -7.13 -0.40
N LEU A 234 -23.00 -6.90 -1.15
CA LEU A 234 -22.02 -7.94 -1.46
C LEU A 234 -21.34 -8.46 -0.20
N GLN A 235 -21.03 -9.75 -0.20
CA GLN A 235 -20.21 -10.37 0.84
C GLN A 235 -18.84 -10.69 0.28
N ALA A 236 -17.78 -10.38 1.04
CA ALA A 236 -16.44 -10.77 0.66
C ALA A 236 -16.28 -12.29 0.76
N ASN A 237 -15.93 -12.95 -0.34
CA ASN A 237 -15.57 -14.36 -0.32
C ASN A 237 -14.07 -14.51 -0.05
N LEU A 238 -13.71 -14.59 1.23
CA LEU A 238 -12.32 -14.71 1.68
C LEU A 238 -11.76 -16.13 1.61
N ASP A 239 -12.58 -17.13 1.26
CA ASP A 239 -12.12 -18.51 1.07
C ASP A 239 -11.38 -18.66 -0.28
N ASP A 240 -10.40 -17.78 -0.49
CA ASP A 240 -9.55 -17.74 -1.68
C ASP A 240 -8.64 -18.97 -1.74
N MET A 241 -8.76 -19.71 -2.85
CA MET A 241 -8.09 -21.00 -3.00
C MET A 241 -6.67 -20.89 -3.57
N ASP A 242 -6.29 -19.76 -4.12
CA ASP A 242 -4.99 -19.58 -4.76
C ASP A 242 -3.94 -18.84 -3.91
N GLY A 243 -4.32 -18.39 -2.72
CA GLY A 243 -3.43 -17.69 -1.78
C GLY A 243 -3.24 -16.21 -2.08
N GLY A 244 -3.99 -15.62 -2.99
CA GLY A 244 -3.84 -14.21 -3.36
C GLY A 244 -4.12 -13.25 -2.20
N TYR A 245 -5.18 -13.47 -1.43
CA TYR A 245 -5.50 -12.65 -0.27
C TYR A 245 -4.54 -12.87 0.90
N GLU A 246 -3.97 -14.08 1.06
CA GLU A 246 -2.87 -14.33 1.98
C GLU A 246 -1.67 -13.45 1.64
N ASN A 247 -1.28 -13.42 0.36
CA ASN A 247 -0.15 -12.62 -0.09
C ASN A 247 -0.39 -11.10 0.12
N LEU A 248 -1.63 -10.62 -0.08
CA LEU A 248 -2.01 -9.24 0.25
C LEU A 248 -1.87 -8.94 1.74
N LEU A 249 -2.35 -9.82 2.62
CA LEU A 249 -2.17 -9.63 4.07
C LEU A 249 -0.70 -9.56 4.45
N VAL A 250 0.14 -10.42 3.87
CA VAL A 250 1.60 -10.40 4.12
C VAL A 250 2.22 -9.10 3.63
N TYR A 251 1.82 -8.61 2.45
CA TYR A 251 2.28 -7.32 1.92
C TYR A 251 1.92 -6.17 2.84
N PHE A 252 0.63 -6.03 3.21
CA PHE A 252 0.19 -4.95 4.08
C PHE A 252 0.84 -5.01 5.47
N LEU A 253 0.99 -6.19 6.05
CA LEU A 253 1.71 -6.37 7.32
C LEU A 253 3.19 -6.01 7.20
N TYR A 254 3.84 -6.39 6.10
CA TYR A 254 5.24 -6.04 5.86
C TYR A 254 5.44 -4.53 5.83
N ARG A 255 4.60 -3.84 5.08
CA ARG A 255 4.70 -2.39 4.88
C ARG A 255 4.25 -1.57 6.08
N HIS A 256 3.19 -1.96 6.77
CA HIS A 256 2.52 -1.09 7.73
C HIS A 256 2.68 -1.47 9.20
N PHE A 257 2.87 -2.75 9.52
CA PHE A 257 2.86 -3.21 10.93
C PHE A 257 3.90 -2.50 11.80
N ALA A 258 5.16 -2.45 11.34
CA ALA A 258 6.27 -1.97 12.16
C ALA A 258 6.21 -0.46 12.44
N HIS A 259 5.57 0.34 11.57
CA HIS A 259 5.30 1.75 11.82
C HIS A 259 4.43 2.00 13.05
N GLY A 260 3.69 1.00 13.51
CA GLY A 260 2.92 1.06 14.74
C GLY A 260 3.75 1.33 16.00
N VAL A 261 5.08 1.13 15.95
CA VAL A 261 5.98 1.54 17.05
C VAL A 261 6.13 3.04 17.10
N THR A 262 6.14 3.71 15.95
CA THR A 262 6.34 5.15 15.88
C THR A 262 5.09 5.93 16.30
N ASP A 263 3.90 5.45 15.87
CA ASP A 263 2.63 6.13 16.13
C ASP A 263 1.81 5.52 17.29
N GLY A 264 2.26 4.40 17.86
CA GLY A 264 1.58 3.73 18.97
C GLY A 264 0.31 2.95 18.57
N ARG A 265 0.08 2.67 17.29
CA ARG A 265 -1.20 2.18 16.73
C ARG A 265 -1.11 0.77 16.11
N ILE A 266 -0.41 -0.20 16.74
CA ILE A 266 -0.23 -1.57 16.19
C ILE A 266 -1.58 -2.25 15.90
N ALA A 267 -2.53 -2.20 16.83
CA ALA A 267 -3.83 -2.84 16.65
C ALA A 267 -4.61 -2.23 15.47
N ALA A 268 -4.57 -0.89 15.33
CA ALA A 268 -5.20 -0.20 14.20
C ALA A 268 -4.53 -0.54 12.86
N ARG A 269 -3.21 -0.65 12.82
CA ARG A 269 -2.49 -1.06 11.61
C ARG A 269 -2.79 -2.50 11.21
N VAL A 270 -2.93 -3.41 12.17
CA VAL A 270 -3.41 -4.77 11.90
C VAL A 270 -4.86 -4.76 11.39
N GLY A 271 -5.72 -3.94 12.01
CA GLY A 271 -7.09 -3.70 11.54
C GLY A 271 -7.12 -3.18 10.11
N PHE A 272 -6.28 -2.19 9.79
CA PHE A 272 -6.11 -1.65 8.45
C PHE A 272 -5.74 -2.74 7.43
N CYS A 273 -4.73 -3.58 7.73
CA CYS A 273 -4.34 -4.68 6.85
C CYS A 273 -5.51 -5.64 6.56
N ALA A 274 -6.28 -5.98 7.59
CA ALA A 274 -7.42 -6.89 7.44
C ALA A 274 -8.57 -6.26 6.66
N VAL A 275 -8.91 -4.99 6.94
CA VAL A 275 -9.96 -4.22 6.24
C VAL A 275 -9.58 -4.01 4.77
N SER A 276 -8.32 -3.69 4.47
CA SER A 276 -7.83 -3.52 3.10
C SER A 276 -8.06 -4.77 2.27
N VAL A 277 -7.68 -5.94 2.79
CA VAL A 277 -7.91 -7.21 2.08
C VAL A 277 -9.39 -7.52 1.94
N TRP A 278 -10.19 -7.27 2.97
CA TRP A 278 -11.64 -7.44 2.90
C TRP A 278 -12.28 -6.54 1.84
N PHE A 279 -11.89 -5.26 1.77
CA PHE A 279 -12.42 -4.32 0.80
C PHE A 279 -12.02 -4.67 -0.65
N ILE A 280 -10.76 -5.01 -0.88
CA ILE A 280 -10.29 -5.52 -2.18
C ILE A 280 -11.07 -6.78 -2.58
N CYS A 281 -11.37 -7.67 -1.63
CA CYS A 281 -12.19 -8.85 -1.89
C CYS A 281 -13.63 -8.48 -2.31
N LEU A 282 -14.22 -7.43 -1.72
CA LEU A 282 -15.53 -6.92 -2.15
C LEU A 282 -15.47 -6.36 -3.58
N MET A 283 -14.43 -5.59 -3.92
CA MET A 283 -14.21 -5.07 -5.27
C MET A 283 -14.13 -6.23 -6.29
N ASN A 284 -13.37 -7.27 -5.97
CA ASN A 284 -13.26 -8.47 -6.78
C ASN A 284 -14.61 -9.19 -6.93
N THR A 285 -15.38 -9.29 -5.84
CA THR A 285 -16.70 -9.91 -5.85
C THR A 285 -17.69 -9.12 -6.72
N LYS A 286 -17.60 -7.79 -6.69
CA LYS A 286 -18.40 -6.93 -7.57
C LYS A 286 -18.02 -7.16 -9.04
N CYS A 287 -16.73 -7.18 -9.36
CA CYS A 287 -16.24 -7.43 -10.70
C CYS A 287 -16.79 -8.75 -11.26
N LEU A 288 -16.63 -9.85 -10.51
CA LEU A 288 -17.18 -11.16 -10.87
C LEU A 288 -18.70 -11.12 -11.11
N ARG A 289 -19.44 -10.42 -10.25
CA ARG A 289 -20.90 -10.35 -10.40
C ARG A 289 -21.32 -9.58 -11.64
N ASP A 290 -20.65 -8.47 -11.93
CA ASP A 290 -21.05 -7.56 -13.01
C ASP A 290 -20.67 -8.12 -14.40
N THR A 291 -19.55 -8.85 -14.49
CA THR A 291 -19.05 -9.41 -15.76
C THR A 291 -19.40 -10.88 -15.96
N GLY A 292 -19.68 -11.62 -14.87
CA GLY A 292 -19.88 -13.08 -14.87
C GLY A 292 -18.57 -13.88 -14.94
N GLU A 293 -17.43 -13.21 -15.09
CA GLU A 293 -16.09 -13.80 -15.10
C GLU A 293 -15.16 -12.99 -14.19
N PHE A 294 -14.16 -13.64 -13.60
CA PHE A 294 -13.14 -13.01 -12.80
C PHE A 294 -11.77 -13.55 -13.21
N THR A 295 -10.96 -12.68 -13.74
CA THR A 295 -9.63 -13.02 -14.25
C THR A 295 -8.53 -12.58 -13.26
N PRO A 296 -7.31 -13.12 -13.37
CA PRO A 296 -6.17 -12.59 -12.62
C PRO A 296 -5.93 -11.09 -12.86
N TRP A 297 -6.28 -10.59 -14.04
CA TRP A 297 -6.17 -9.17 -14.37
C TRP A 297 -7.14 -8.31 -13.57
N ASP A 298 -8.39 -8.73 -13.40
CA ASP A 298 -9.37 -8.00 -12.60
C ASP A 298 -8.90 -7.84 -11.15
N ARG A 299 -8.26 -8.88 -10.59
CA ARG A 299 -7.66 -8.80 -9.24
C ARG A 299 -6.54 -7.75 -9.19
N ILE A 300 -5.67 -7.71 -10.20
CA ILE A 300 -4.59 -6.72 -10.29
C ILE A 300 -5.18 -5.31 -10.31
N VAL A 301 -6.16 -5.06 -11.18
CA VAL A 301 -6.80 -3.74 -11.31
C VAL A 301 -7.46 -3.30 -10.00
N CYS A 302 -8.31 -4.14 -9.40
CA CYS A 302 -8.95 -3.81 -8.13
C CYS A 302 -7.93 -3.52 -7.01
N THR A 303 -6.85 -4.29 -6.95
CA THR A 303 -5.81 -4.08 -5.92
C THR A 303 -5.03 -2.79 -6.16
N LYS A 304 -4.67 -2.52 -7.41
CA LYS A 304 -3.97 -1.30 -7.81
C LYS A 304 -4.81 -0.06 -7.50
N ASP A 305 -6.09 -0.06 -7.90
CA ASP A 305 -6.99 1.07 -7.69
C ASP A 305 -7.23 1.33 -6.20
N TYR A 306 -7.42 0.27 -5.40
CA TYR A 306 -7.46 0.39 -3.94
C TYR A 306 -6.19 1.00 -3.37
N SER A 307 -5.01 0.53 -3.80
CA SER A 307 -3.73 1.01 -3.31
C SER A 307 -3.51 2.49 -3.65
N LYS A 308 -3.84 2.92 -4.88
CA LYS A 308 -3.79 4.34 -5.27
C LYS A 308 -4.71 5.19 -4.40
N GLN A 309 -5.94 4.75 -4.20
CA GLN A 309 -6.97 5.48 -3.47
C GLN A 309 -6.67 5.60 -1.97
N VAL A 310 -6.20 4.52 -1.35
CA VAL A 310 -6.12 4.43 0.12
C VAL A 310 -4.68 4.47 0.60
N GLU A 311 -3.80 3.62 0.05
CA GLU A 311 -2.46 3.39 0.58
C GLU A 311 -1.47 4.49 0.19
N TYR A 312 -1.65 5.11 -0.99
CA TYR A 312 -0.78 6.16 -1.53
C TYR A 312 -1.27 7.58 -1.26
N SER A 313 -2.36 7.76 -0.52
CA SER A 313 -2.77 9.04 0.08
C SER A 313 -2.43 9.04 1.56
N ALA A 314 -1.54 9.94 1.98
CA ALA A 314 -1.17 10.09 3.39
C ALA A 314 -2.38 10.48 4.25
N GLU A 315 -3.27 11.32 3.72
CA GLU A 315 -4.50 11.77 4.37
C GLU A 315 -5.50 10.64 4.54
N ASN A 316 -5.73 9.84 3.51
CA ASN A 316 -6.63 8.69 3.57
C ASN A 316 -6.10 7.60 4.51
N MET A 317 -4.79 7.35 4.49
CA MET A 317 -4.14 6.44 5.44
C MET A 317 -4.30 6.91 6.88
N GLU A 318 -4.07 8.20 7.15
CA GLU A 318 -4.20 8.75 8.50
C GLU A 318 -5.67 8.74 8.96
N MET A 319 -6.63 9.07 8.10
CA MET A 319 -8.06 8.96 8.38
C MET A 319 -8.44 7.52 8.76
N ALA A 320 -8.03 6.54 7.97
CA ALA A 320 -8.33 5.13 8.25
C ALA A 320 -7.70 4.66 9.57
N LEU A 321 -6.43 5.00 9.82
CA LEU A 321 -5.73 4.61 11.05
C LEU A 321 -6.31 5.28 12.28
N ASP A 322 -6.72 6.54 12.16
CA ASP A 322 -7.37 7.29 13.24
C ASP A 322 -8.74 6.70 13.59
N ALA A 323 -9.56 6.40 12.60
CA ALA A 323 -10.85 5.75 12.80
C ALA A 323 -10.69 4.37 13.48
N LEU A 324 -9.82 3.52 12.93
CA LEU A 324 -9.53 2.18 13.47
C LEU A 324 -8.90 2.21 14.88
N HIS A 325 -8.25 3.31 15.25
CA HIS A 325 -7.65 3.45 16.58
C HIS A 325 -8.61 4.03 17.60
N LYS A 326 -9.41 5.01 17.22
CA LYS A 326 -10.21 5.82 18.15
C LYS A 326 -11.65 5.36 18.29
N ASP A 327 -12.27 4.85 17.22
CA ASP A 327 -13.67 4.45 17.25
C ASP A 327 -13.81 2.97 17.67
N PRO A 328 -14.48 2.70 18.81
CA PRO A 328 -14.73 1.34 19.29
C PRO A 328 -15.51 0.43 18.32
N ILE A 329 -16.26 1.02 17.35
CA ILE A 329 -16.97 0.25 16.32
C ILE A 329 -16.01 -0.58 15.44
N PHE A 330 -14.75 -0.16 15.34
CA PHE A 330 -13.70 -0.86 14.63
C PHE A 330 -12.81 -1.72 15.53
N SER A 331 -13.27 -2.04 16.75
CA SER A 331 -12.55 -3.00 17.59
C SER A 331 -12.43 -4.37 16.92
N ALA A 332 -11.43 -5.14 17.33
CA ALA A 332 -11.19 -6.48 16.77
C ALA A 332 -12.45 -7.37 16.82
N GLU A 333 -13.28 -7.25 17.87
CA GLU A 333 -14.53 -8.00 18.00
C GLU A 333 -15.53 -7.66 16.88
N TYR A 334 -15.70 -6.37 16.59
CA TYR A 334 -16.64 -5.91 15.57
C TYR A 334 -16.11 -6.16 14.15
N LEU A 335 -14.82 -5.93 13.92
CA LEU A 335 -14.20 -6.22 12.62
C LEU A 335 -14.30 -7.70 12.22
N LYS A 336 -14.19 -8.64 13.17
CA LYS A 336 -14.39 -10.07 12.90
C LYS A 336 -15.78 -10.41 12.32
N ARG A 337 -16.80 -9.62 12.66
CA ARG A 337 -18.16 -9.84 12.11
C ARG A 337 -18.25 -9.60 10.61
N LEU A 338 -17.32 -8.81 10.04
CA LEU A 338 -17.23 -8.57 8.60
C LEU A 338 -16.75 -9.80 7.83
N PHE A 339 -15.95 -10.64 8.48
CA PHE A 339 -15.30 -11.79 7.83
C PHE A 339 -16.13 -13.08 7.90
N GLY A 340 -17.22 -13.09 8.62
CA GLY A 340 -18.18 -14.20 8.74
C GLY A 340 -17.78 -15.28 9.73
#